data_2cfa3d31925e2d81c601ab08ad137ab1
#
_entry.id   2cfa3d31925e2d81c601ab08ad137ab1
#
_cell.length_a   1.000
_cell.length_b   1.000
_cell.length_c   1.000
_cell.angle_alpha   90.00
_cell.angle_beta   90.00
_cell.angle_gamma   90.00
#
_symmetry.space_group_name_H-M   'P 1'
#
loop_
_entity.id
_entity.type
_entity.pdbx_description
1 polymer ?
#
loop_
_entity_poly.entity_id
_entity_poly.type
_entity_poly.pdbx_seq_one_letter_code
_entity_poly.pdbx_strand_id
1 'polypeptide(L)'
;IGEEQGLYGADAFADYCMQNDIQMYAVLNNDIIGGIACGETASPPGCPGLNDIDSINVRLYSFASFNSPHKSLARFIKLEYHENIRDLMPVQPIVNIMSAEDRTGRGGDHIPFRQQGYTAVRFTSANEHGDAGVDDPEYHDRQHTEDDLLGLDLDGDNVLDTFFVDFNYLQRNALLNGNGAAMAALGPISPTLESLEAVPGGIEVTIDDPNDYGLYRIGLRSFTNDFDTVFTTTNKVETISDLNLGTLYYISAATVDDNGIESLFSNELAEDILNSMTNLQDPRKMQLLQNRPNPFDDQTSIGVWVDEPFSYQTAEIRVSDAKGSQIFRQDISLLKGMNEVWYQHQHHDYAEGIFYYGLWVDGKLFDSKGMVYAY
;
A
#
# COMPACT_ATOMS: atom_id res chain seq x y z
N ILE A 1 17.21 1.44 -20.27
CA ILE A 1 18.56 1.38 -19.66
C ILE A 1 19.05 -0.05 -19.43
N GLY A 2 18.85 -0.94 -20.42
CA GLY A 2 19.29 -2.33 -20.33
C GLY A 2 18.45 -3.16 -19.34
N GLU A 3 17.13 -2.90 -19.32
CA GLU A 3 16.18 -3.64 -18.48
C GLU A 3 16.13 -5.11 -18.91
N GLU A 4 15.98 -5.36 -20.21
CA GLU A 4 15.86 -6.68 -20.82
C GLU A 4 17.08 -7.61 -20.62
N GLN A 5 18.22 -7.07 -20.22
CA GLN A 5 19.40 -7.84 -19.87
C GLN A 5 19.52 -8.16 -18.38
N GLY A 6 18.41 -8.15 -17.65
CA GLY A 6 18.35 -8.46 -16.21
C GLY A 6 18.54 -7.25 -15.31
N LEU A 7 17.96 -6.11 -15.68
CA LEU A 7 17.94 -4.85 -14.95
C LEU A 7 19.32 -4.18 -14.75
N TYR A 8 20.37 -4.63 -15.43
CA TYR A 8 21.74 -4.14 -15.20
C TYR A 8 21.91 -2.63 -15.30
N GLY A 9 21.16 -1.98 -16.19
CA GLY A 9 21.21 -0.54 -16.34
C GLY A 9 20.55 0.19 -15.19
N ALA A 10 19.44 -0.30 -14.68
CA ALA A 10 18.76 0.24 -13.51
C ALA A 10 19.58 -0.01 -12.24
N ASP A 11 20.17 -1.19 -12.08
CA ASP A 11 21.09 -1.50 -10.99
C ASP A 11 22.29 -0.55 -10.96
N ALA A 12 22.97 -0.39 -12.09
CA ALA A 12 24.13 0.51 -12.18
C ALA A 12 23.76 1.96 -11.92
N PHE A 13 22.59 2.41 -12.36
CA PHE A 13 22.15 3.79 -12.13
C PHE A 13 21.69 4.00 -10.69
N ALA A 14 20.98 3.07 -10.07
CA ALA A 14 20.60 3.13 -8.66
C ALA A 14 21.84 3.15 -7.76
N ASP A 15 22.83 2.29 -8.04
CA ASP A 15 24.13 2.26 -7.36
C ASP A 15 24.87 3.57 -7.51
N TYR A 16 24.93 4.14 -8.73
CA TYR A 16 25.56 5.45 -8.96
C TYR A 16 24.88 6.54 -8.15
N CYS A 17 23.56 6.59 -8.12
CA CYS A 17 22.82 7.57 -7.33
C CYS A 17 23.11 7.45 -5.85
N MET A 18 23.11 6.23 -5.31
CA MET A 18 23.42 5.97 -3.91
C MET A 18 24.87 6.36 -3.56
N GLN A 19 25.85 5.99 -4.39
CA GLN A 19 27.27 6.29 -4.16
C GLN A 19 27.60 7.78 -4.25
N ASN A 20 26.79 8.56 -4.95
CA ASN A 20 26.98 10.00 -5.13
C ASN A 20 26.00 10.85 -4.29
N ASP A 21 25.30 10.24 -3.33
CA ASP A 21 24.37 10.94 -2.45
C ASP A 21 23.26 11.71 -3.20
N ILE A 22 22.84 11.20 -4.37
CA ILE A 22 21.77 11.81 -5.15
C ILE A 22 20.44 11.55 -4.46
N GLN A 23 19.79 12.61 -4.02
CA GLN A 23 18.47 12.52 -3.40
C GLN A 23 17.38 12.41 -4.47
N MET A 24 16.50 11.42 -4.31
CA MET A 24 15.31 11.25 -5.16
C MET A 24 14.08 11.13 -4.28
N TYR A 25 13.09 11.96 -4.53
CA TYR A 25 11.81 11.92 -3.81
C TYR A 25 10.91 10.78 -4.29
N ALA A 26 10.99 10.45 -5.59
CA ALA A 26 10.18 9.40 -6.19
C ALA A 26 10.88 8.81 -7.42
N VAL A 27 10.67 7.52 -7.63
CA VAL A 27 11.01 6.79 -8.87
C VAL A 27 9.71 6.21 -9.44
N LEU A 28 9.39 6.60 -10.67
CA LEU A 28 8.18 6.20 -11.36
C LEU A 28 8.56 5.38 -12.60
N ASN A 29 8.40 4.07 -12.54
CA ASN A 29 8.65 3.17 -13.65
C ASN A 29 7.38 2.97 -14.50
N ASN A 30 7.50 3.05 -15.81
CA ASN A 30 6.41 2.80 -16.77
C ASN A 30 6.78 1.59 -17.61
N ASP A 31 6.10 0.47 -17.35
CA ASP A 31 6.43 -0.79 -17.98
C ASP A 31 5.29 -1.80 -17.74
N ILE A 32 4.63 -2.15 -18.67
CA ILE A 32 4.07 -1.90 -19.96
C ILE A 32 2.80 -1.03 -19.81
N ILE A 33 2.62 0.05 -20.54
CA ILE A 33 1.52 1.01 -20.30
C ILE A 33 0.62 1.29 -21.50
N GLY A 34 0.77 0.58 -22.60
CA GLY A 34 0.05 0.84 -23.85
C GLY A 34 -0.88 -0.27 -24.33
N GLY A 35 -0.74 -1.48 -23.82
CA GLY A 35 -1.57 -2.62 -24.18
C GLY A 35 -2.95 -2.58 -23.51
N ILE A 36 -4.00 -2.93 -24.24
CA ILE A 36 -5.38 -3.03 -23.73
C ILE A 36 -5.99 -4.41 -23.91
N ALA A 37 -5.42 -5.25 -24.78
CA ALA A 37 -5.91 -6.60 -25.02
C ALA A 37 -5.40 -7.57 -23.95
N CYS A 38 -6.27 -8.48 -23.58
CA CYS A 38 -5.98 -9.50 -22.59
C CYS A 38 -5.16 -10.65 -23.15
N GLY A 39 -4.00 -10.91 -22.52
CA GLY A 39 -3.22 -12.14 -22.70
C GLY A 39 -3.30 -13.07 -21.50
N GLU A 40 -4.39 -13.02 -20.73
CA GLU A 40 -4.60 -13.85 -19.54
C GLU A 40 -3.62 -13.56 -18.38
N THR A 41 -3.44 -12.27 -18.06
CA THR A 41 -2.63 -11.87 -16.89
C THR A 41 -3.16 -12.46 -15.58
N ALA A 42 -2.26 -12.91 -14.71
CA ALA A 42 -2.60 -13.47 -13.40
C ALA A 42 -2.96 -12.42 -12.35
N SER A 43 -2.63 -11.12 -12.54
CA SER A 43 -2.80 -10.08 -11.52
C SER A 43 -4.11 -9.29 -11.72
N PRO A 44 -5.07 -9.31 -10.75
CA PRO A 44 -6.26 -8.47 -10.83
C PRO A 44 -5.93 -6.95 -10.68
N PRO A 45 -6.74 -6.02 -11.21
CA PRO A 45 -7.77 -6.32 -12.18
C PRO A 45 -7.12 -6.92 -13.41
N GLY A 46 -7.51 -8.11 -13.72
CA GLY A 46 -7.01 -8.85 -14.86
C GLY A 46 -8.11 -9.04 -15.86
N CYS A 47 -7.73 -9.51 -16.98
CA CYS A 47 -8.64 -9.82 -18.02
C CYS A 47 -9.41 -11.12 -17.74
N PRO A 48 -10.72 -11.16 -17.95
CA PRO A 48 -11.53 -12.34 -17.74
C PRO A 48 -11.33 -13.39 -18.83
N GLY A 49 -10.82 -13.01 -20.00
CA GLY A 49 -10.61 -13.92 -21.10
C GLY A 49 -9.68 -13.38 -22.18
N LEU A 50 -9.07 -14.28 -22.93
CA LEU A 50 -8.14 -13.94 -24.00
C LEU A 50 -8.76 -12.94 -25.01
N ASN A 51 -8.02 -11.89 -25.33
CA ASN A 51 -8.41 -10.77 -26.19
C ASN A 51 -9.53 -9.87 -25.67
N ASP A 52 -10.01 -10.03 -24.44
CA ASP A 52 -10.89 -9.05 -23.81
C ASP A 52 -10.17 -7.70 -23.68
N ILE A 53 -10.92 -6.62 -23.79
CA ILE A 53 -10.36 -5.27 -23.81
C ILE A 53 -10.56 -4.57 -22.46
N ASP A 54 -9.48 -4.08 -21.88
CA ASP A 54 -9.53 -3.13 -20.76
C ASP A 54 -8.67 -1.90 -21.09
N SER A 55 -9.34 -0.80 -21.37
CA SER A 55 -8.71 0.50 -21.65
C SER A 55 -8.91 1.53 -20.52
N ILE A 56 -9.36 1.10 -19.35
CA ILE A 56 -9.74 1.97 -18.24
C ILE A 56 -8.87 1.74 -17.01
N ASN A 57 -8.64 0.47 -16.65
CA ASN A 57 -7.89 0.16 -15.45
C ASN A 57 -6.38 0.33 -15.67
N VAL A 58 -5.71 0.90 -14.66
CA VAL A 58 -4.25 1.02 -14.57
C VAL A 58 -3.82 0.38 -13.26
N ARG A 59 -2.83 -0.49 -13.30
CA ARG A 59 -2.23 -1.10 -12.10
C ARG A 59 -1.04 -0.27 -11.65
N LEU A 60 -1.03 0.10 -10.37
CA LEU A 60 0.06 0.83 -9.73
C LEU A 60 0.68 -0.05 -8.65
N TYR A 61 1.79 -0.68 -9.01
CA TYR A 61 2.55 -1.56 -8.14
C TYR A 61 3.48 -0.79 -7.23
N SER A 62 3.64 -1.27 -6.00
CA SER A 62 4.49 -0.65 -4.98
C SER A 62 4.87 -1.66 -3.91
N PHE A 63 6.12 -1.58 -3.42
CA PHE A 63 6.69 -2.56 -2.51
C PHE A 63 6.11 -2.50 -1.09
N ALA A 64 6.22 -3.64 -0.41
CA ALA A 64 5.92 -3.91 0.99
C ALA A 64 4.45 -3.75 1.39
N SER A 65 4.22 -3.88 2.70
CA SER A 65 2.92 -3.82 3.33
C SER A 65 2.31 -2.41 3.29
N PHE A 66 1.11 -2.31 3.79
CA PHE A 66 0.23 -1.14 3.70
C PHE A 66 0.85 0.21 4.11
N ASN A 67 1.81 0.23 5.04
CA ASN A 67 2.41 1.45 5.58
C ASN A 67 3.81 1.78 5.02
N SER A 68 4.18 1.24 3.88
CA SER A 68 5.47 1.53 3.27
C SER A 68 5.48 2.91 2.57
N PRO A 69 6.64 3.56 2.44
CA PRO A 69 6.75 4.81 1.68
C PRO A 69 6.36 4.63 0.20
N HIS A 70 6.58 3.44 -0.37
CA HIS A 70 6.17 3.11 -1.74
C HIS A 70 4.64 3.12 -1.88
N LYS A 71 3.91 2.55 -0.91
CA LYS A 71 2.44 2.61 -0.87
C LYS A 71 1.94 4.04 -0.64
N SER A 72 2.63 4.82 0.18
CA SER A 72 2.32 6.23 0.39
C SER A 72 2.45 7.04 -0.91
N LEU A 73 3.53 6.82 -1.67
CA LEU A 73 3.70 7.42 -3.00
C LEU A 73 2.58 7.00 -3.97
N ALA A 74 2.19 5.74 -3.97
CA ALA A 74 1.10 5.26 -4.82
C ALA A 74 -0.24 5.93 -4.47
N ARG A 75 -0.54 6.13 -3.17
CA ARG A 75 -1.73 6.87 -2.70
C ARG A 75 -1.68 8.34 -3.10
N PHE A 76 -0.53 8.98 -2.93
CA PHE A 76 -0.30 10.36 -3.36
C PHE A 76 -0.58 10.53 -4.86
N ILE A 77 0.00 9.69 -5.71
CA ILE A 77 -0.21 9.73 -7.17
C ILE A 77 -1.70 9.59 -7.52
N LYS A 78 -2.39 8.65 -6.87
CA LYS A 78 -3.82 8.44 -7.10
C LYS A 78 -4.66 9.62 -6.62
N LEU A 79 -4.34 10.20 -5.46
CA LEU A 79 -5.01 11.38 -4.92
C LEU A 79 -4.85 12.58 -5.86
N GLU A 80 -3.62 12.89 -6.25
CA GLU A 80 -3.30 13.98 -7.17
C GLU A 80 -3.99 13.84 -8.52
N TYR A 81 -4.06 12.61 -9.04
CA TYR A 81 -4.84 12.31 -10.23
C TYR A 81 -6.32 12.63 -10.03
N HIS A 82 -6.92 12.18 -8.93
CA HIS A 82 -8.34 12.36 -8.66
C HIS A 82 -8.73 13.82 -8.49
N GLU A 83 -7.87 14.62 -7.85
CA GLU A 83 -8.19 16.01 -7.52
C GLU A 83 -7.83 16.98 -8.65
N ASN A 84 -6.75 16.72 -9.40
CA ASN A 84 -6.25 17.71 -10.34
C ASN A 84 -6.61 17.46 -11.81
N ILE A 85 -6.65 16.21 -12.26
CA ILE A 85 -6.77 15.94 -13.70
C ILE A 85 -7.92 15.02 -14.10
N ARG A 86 -8.45 14.22 -13.19
CA ARG A 86 -9.48 13.21 -13.49
C ARG A 86 -10.68 13.81 -14.21
N ASP A 87 -11.22 14.88 -13.69
CA ASP A 87 -12.43 15.50 -14.21
C ASP A 87 -12.19 16.30 -15.52
N LEU A 88 -10.92 16.51 -15.89
CA LEU A 88 -10.52 17.08 -17.17
C LEU A 88 -10.43 16.04 -18.29
N MET A 89 -10.43 14.76 -17.94
CA MET A 89 -10.25 13.66 -18.88
C MET A 89 -11.61 13.15 -19.39
N PRO A 90 -11.81 13.02 -20.71
CA PRO A 90 -13.06 12.50 -21.28
C PRO A 90 -13.29 11.01 -20.93
N VAL A 91 -12.23 10.25 -20.73
CA VAL A 91 -12.24 8.88 -20.21
C VAL A 91 -11.37 8.86 -18.98
N GLN A 92 -11.94 8.52 -17.84
CA GLN A 92 -11.29 8.56 -16.55
C GLN A 92 -10.68 7.20 -16.21
N PRO A 93 -9.35 7.04 -16.16
CA PRO A 93 -8.72 5.83 -15.71
C PRO A 93 -9.09 5.48 -14.25
N ILE A 94 -9.14 4.18 -13.96
CA ILE A 94 -9.26 3.66 -12.61
C ILE A 94 -7.87 3.20 -12.16
N VAL A 95 -7.29 3.90 -11.19
CA VAL A 95 -5.98 3.56 -10.63
C VAL A 95 -6.16 2.53 -9.52
N ASN A 96 -5.61 1.35 -9.72
CA ASN A 96 -5.64 0.25 -8.77
C ASN A 96 -4.28 0.14 -8.09
N ILE A 97 -4.20 0.49 -6.81
CA ILE A 97 -2.99 0.29 -6.01
C ILE A 97 -2.88 -1.18 -5.67
N MET A 98 -1.87 -1.84 -6.24
CA MET A 98 -1.68 -3.28 -6.12
C MET A 98 -1.05 -3.64 -4.77
N SER A 99 -1.41 -4.79 -4.21
CA SER A 99 -0.82 -5.29 -2.96
C SER A 99 0.64 -5.72 -3.16
N ALA A 100 0.94 -6.39 -4.27
CA ALA A 100 2.29 -6.82 -4.63
C ALA A 100 3.17 -5.67 -5.13
N GLU A 101 4.48 -5.90 -5.13
CA GLU A 101 5.48 -4.99 -5.73
C GLU A 101 5.46 -5.03 -7.25
N ASP A 102 5.16 -6.21 -7.81
CA ASP A 102 5.10 -6.46 -9.23
C ASP A 102 4.19 -7.67 -9.51
N ARG A 103 4.04 -8.03 -10.76
CA ARG A 103 3.38 -9.27 -11.21
C ARG A 103 4.18 -10.49 -10.73
N THR A 104 3.51 -11.62 -10.55
CA THR A 104 4.15 -12.88 -10.14
C THR A 104 5.24 -13.29 -11.14
N GLY A 105 6.45 -13.50 -10.63
CA GLY A 105 7.60 -13.93 -11.45
C GLY A 105 8.20 -12.85 -12.36
N ARG A 106 7.77 -11.60 -12.20
CA ARG A 106 8.24 -10.45 -12.98
C ARG A 106 8.99 -9.44 -12.13
N GLY A 107 9.67 -8.53 -12.78
CA GLY A 107 10.36 -7.40 -12.20
C GLY A 107 10.35 -6.22 -13.14
N GLY A 108 11.01 -5.15 -12.76
CA GLY A 108 11.18 -3.95 -13.56
C GLY A 108 12.17 -2.98 -12.93
N ASP A 109 12.48 -1.90 -13.63
CA ASP A 109 13.51 -0.93 -13.26
C ASP A 109 13.31 -0.24 -11.90
N HIS A 110 12.10 -0.29 -11.32
CA HIS A 110 11.84 0.26 -9.98
C HIS A 110 12.48 -0.56 -8.85
N ILE A 111 12.73 -1.88 -9.07
CA ILE A 111 13.24 -2.79 -8.05
C ILE A 111 14.66 -2.43 -7.60
N PRO A 112 15.65 -2.20 -8.50
CA PRO A 112 16.98 -1.77 -8.10
C PRO A 112 17.00 -0.49 -7.27
N PHE A 113 16.22 0.52 -7.65
CA PHE A 113 16.12 1.76 -6.88
C PHE A 113 15.55 1.52 -5.49
N ARG A 114 14.49 0.71 -5.39
CA ARG A 114 13.92 0.31 -4.11
C ARG A 114 14.94 -0.43 -3.23
N GLN A 115 15.75 -1.31 -3.81
CA GLN A 115 16.80 -2.04 -3.09
C GLN A 115 17.87 -1.11 -2.53
N GLN A 116 18.13 0.01 -3.18
CA GLN A 116 19.03 1.07 -2.69
C GLN A 116 18.33 2.05 -1.73
N GLY A 117 17.07 1.81 -1.36
CA GLY A 117 16.33 2.62 -0.38
C GLY A 117 15.54 3.78 -0.96
N TYR A 118 15.48 3.94 -2.27
CA TYR A 118 14.66 4.95 -2.92
C TYR A 118 13.20 4.53 -2.98
N THR A 119 12.28 5.49 -2.81
CA THR A 119 10.85 5.25 -2.95
C THR A 119 10.47 5.08 -4.40
N ALA A 120 9.94 3.92 -4.78
CA ALA A 120 9.70 3.55 -6.16
C ALA A 120 8.33 2.89 -6.36
N VAL A 121 7.71 3.16 -7.51
CA VAL A 121 6.45 2.55 -7.96
C VAL A 121 6.53 2.17 -9.43
N ARG A 122 5.66 1.27 -9.87
CA ARG A 122 5.54 0.85 -11.26
C ARG A 122 4.10 1.00 -11.74
N PHE A 123 3.93 1.69 -12.86
CA PHE A 123 2.69 1.70 -13.65
C PHE A 123 2.71 0.57 -14.65
N THR A 124 1.58 -0.12 -14.79
CA THR A 124 1.42 -1.12 -15.83
C THR A 124 -0.04 -1.20 -16.29
N SER A 125 -0.27 -1.62 -17.52
CA SER A 125 -1.60 -1.87 -18.06
C SER A 125 -2.34 -2.92 -17.24
N ALA A 126 -3.67 -2.85 -17.15
CA ALA A 126 -4.46 -3.89 -16.51
C ALA A 126 -4.38 -5.20 -17.30
N ASN A 127 -4.50 -5.08 -18.62
CA ASN A 127 -4.30 -6.19 -19.53
C ASN A 127 -2.89 -6.15 -20.13
N GLU A 128 -2.25 -7.28 -20.14
CA GLU A 128 -0.98 -7.51 -20.80
C GLU A 128 -0.94 -8.95 -21.28
N HIS A 129 -0.12 -9.21 -22.28
CA HIS A 129 0.10 -10.56 -22.75
C HIS A 129 0.89 -11.33 -21.69
N GLY A 130 0.27 -12.28 -21.08
CA GLY A 130 0.66 -13.32 -20.16
C GLY A 130 2.08 -13.37 -19.60
N ASP A 131 2.55 -14.57 -19.34
CA ASP A 131 3.89 -14.80 -18.82
C ASP A 131 4.89 -14.90 -19.97
N ALA A 132 5.75 -13.90 -20.15
CA ALA A 132 6.86 -14.02 -21.11
C ALA A 132 7.68 -15.26 -20.78
N GLY A 133 7.94 -16.06 -21.79
CA GLY A 133 8.71 -17.31 -21.67
C GLY A 133 7.89 -18.57 -21.52
N VAL A 134 6.57 -18.52 -21.68
CA VAL A 134 5.77 -19.73 -21.90
C VAL A 134 5.97 -20.18 -23.35
N ASP A 135 6.65 -21.29 -23.53
CA ASP A 135 6.83 -21.97 -24.82
C ASP A 135 5.50 -22.59 -25.32
N ASP A 136 4.45 -21.79 -25.39
CA ASP A 136 3.18 -22.20 -25.96
C ASP A 136 3.10 -21.70 -27.40
N PRO A 137 3.05 -22.58 -28.41
CA PRO A 137 2.97 -22.17 -29.79
C PRO A 137 1.66 -21.45 -30.18
N GLU A 138 0.63 -21.52 -29.31
CA GLU A 138 -0.62 -20.74 -29.46
C GLU A 138 -0.56 -19.41 -28.71
N TYR A 139 0.51 -19.15 -27.95
CA TYR A 139 0.70 -17.96 -27.16
C TYR A 139 1.25 -16.83 -28.03
N HIS A 140 0.55 -15.71 -28.03
CA HIS A 140 0.85 -14.57 -28.89
C HIS A 140 1.57 -13.43 -28.17
N ASP A 141 2.27 -13.72 -27.07
CA ASP A 141 3.16 -12.75 -26.42
C ASP A 141 4.37 -12.48 -27.32
N ARG A 142 4.59 -11.21 -27.62
CA ARG A 142 5.69 -10.77 -28.49
C ARG A 142 6.83 -10.15 -27.70
N GLN A 143 6.68 -10.00 -26.38
CA GLN A 143 7.73 -9.46 -25.51
C GLN A 143 9.02 -10.26 -25.67
N HIS A 144 10.15 -9.57 -25.70
CA HIS A 144 11.49 -10.13 -25.82
C HIS A 144 11.76 -10.88 -27.14
N THR A 145 10.98 -10.61 -28.18
CA THR A 145 11.17 -11.19 -29.51
C THR A 145 11.42 -10.11 -30.57
N GLU A 146 11.87 -10.52 -31.78
CA GLU A 146 12.01 -9.61 -32.91
C GLU A 146 10.67 -9.08 -33.44
N ASP A 147 9.55 -9.69 -33.01
CA ASP A 147 8.18 -9.32 -33.39
C ASP A 147 7.53 -8.38 -32.36
N ASP A 148 8.28 -7.90 -31.33
CA ASP A 148 7.81 -6.90 -30.39
C ASP A 148 7.80 -5.50 -31.05
N LEU A 149 6.77 -5.28 -31.84
CA LEU A 149 6.57 -4.11 -32.70
C LEU A 149 5.35 -3.30 -32.21
N LEU A 150 5.35 -2.00 -32.50
CA LEU A 150 4.19 -1.13 -32.23
C LEU A 150 2.94 -1.51 -33.07
N GLY A 151 3.13 -2.15 -34.20
CA GLY A 151 2.07 -2.54 -35.11
C GLY A 151 2.61 -3.21 -36.38
N LEU A 152 1.74 -3.45 -37.35
CA LEU A 152 2.08 -4.08 -38.59
C LEU A 152 1.78 -3.15 -39.78
N ASP A 153 2.71 -3.11 -40.73
CA ASP A 153 2.54 -2.61 -42.10
C ASP A 153 2.11 -3.82 -42.96
N LEU A 154 0.85 -3.85 -43.37
CA LEU A 154 0.27 -4.99 -44.08
C LEU A 154 0.42 -4.89 -45.61
N ASP A 155 0.64 -3.69 -46.14
CA ASP A 155 0.73 -3.45 -47.59
C ASP A 155 2.14 -3.06 -48.06
N GLY A 156 3.08 -2.82 -47.13
CA GLY A 156 4.49 -2.57 -47.41
C GLY A 156 4.80 -1.12 -47.82
N ASP A 157 3.95 -0.18 -47.45
CA ASP A 157 4.14 1.24 -47.77
C ASP A 157 4.95 2.00 -46.68
N ASN A 158 5.42 1.32 -45.63
CA ASN A 158 6.10 1.80 -44.43
C ASN A 158 5.25 2.66 -43.50
N VAL A 159 3.92 2.53 -43.57
CA VAL A 159 2.96 3.06 -42.65
C VAL A 159 2.30 1.89 -41.89
N LEU A 160 2.12 2.00 -40.58
CA LEU A 160 1.46 0.95 -39.82
C LEU A 160 -0.06 0.98 -40.07
N ASP A 161 -0.62 -0.15 -40.53
CA ASP A 161 -2.06 -0.35 -40.76
C ASP A 161 -2.80 -0.79 -39.49
N THR A 162 -2.11 -1.49 -38.62
CA THR A 162 -2.64 -1.96 -37.31
C THR A 162 -1.68 -1.63 -36.21
N PHE A 163 -2.21 -1.46 -34.99
CA PHE A 163 -1.43 -1.13 -33.83
C PHE A 163 -1.71 -2.14 -32.68
N PHE A 164 -0.64 -2.55 -31.98
CA PHE A 164 -0.72 -3.34 -30.76
C PHE A 164 -0.83 -2.46 -29.52
N VAL A 165 -0.57 -1.16 -29.66
CA VAL A 165 -0.67 -0.14 -28.62
C VAL A 165 -1.91 0.71 -28.87
N ASP A 166 -2.76 0.89 -27.85
CA ASP A 166 -3.82 1.89 -27.87
C ASP A 166 -3.26 3.24 -27.42
N PHE A 167 -3.10 4.16 -28.37
CA PHE A 167 -2.50 5.47 -28.10
C PHE A 167 -3.36 6.36 -27.18
N ASN A 168 -4.68 6.17 -27.13
CA ASN A 168 -5.53 6.90 -26.20
C ASN A 168 -5.34 6.40 -24.77
N TYR A 169 -5.17 5.09 -24.59
CA TYR A 169 -4.86 4.51 -23.28
C TYR A 169 -3.45 4.90 -22.84
N LEU A 170 -2.46 4.84 -23.72
CA LEU A 170 -1.09 5.29 -23.45
C LEU A 170 -1.05 6.77 -23.06
N GLN A 171 -1.79 7.63 -23.75
CA GLN A 171 -1.90 9.06 -23.41
C GLN A 171 -2.47 9.26 -22.01
N ARG A 172 -3.50 8.52 -21.64
CA ARG A 172 -4.08 8.60 -20.27
C ARG A 172 -3.07 8.18 -19.20
N ASN A 173 -2.35 7.10 -19.44
CA ASN A 173 -1.27 6.66 -18.54
C ASN A 173 -0.15 7.70 -18.42
N ALA A 174 0.25 8.31 -19.56
CA ALA A 174 1.27 9.35 -19.57
C ALA A 174 0.82 10.61 -18.79
N LEU A 175 -0.44 11.01 -18.91
CA LEU A 175 -0.99 12.14 -18.14
C LEU A 175 -1.01 11.84 -16.65
N LEU A 176 -1.46 10.66 -16.25
CA LEU A 176 -1.52 10.22 -14.86
C LEU A 176 -0.12 10.19 -14.23
N ASN A 177 0.83 9.56 -14.91
CA ASN A 177 2.22 9.49 -14.46
C ASN A 177 2.87 10.88 -14.43
N GLY A 178 2.72 11.67 -15.49
CA GLY A 178 3.27 13.02 -15.60
C GLY A 178 2.74 13.96 -14.51
N ASN A 179 1.46 13.87 -14.17
CA ASN A 179 0.89 14.61 -13.05
C ASN A 179 1.53 14.22 -11.72
N GLY A 180 1.60 12.91 -11.42
CA GLY A 180 2.23 12.42 -10.20
C GLY A 180 3.70 12.83 -10.09
N ALA A 181 4.45 12.76 -11.18
CA ALA A 181 5.85 13.19 -11.23
C ALA A 181 5.99 14.70 -11.02
N ALA A 182 5.15 15.51 -11.68
CA ALA A 182 5.18 16.96 -11.55
C ALA A 182 4.84 17.41 -10.13
N MET A 183 3.81 16.85 -9.52
CA MET A 183 3.40 17.20 -8.16
C MET A 183 4.46 16.77 -7.15
N ALA A 184 5.04 15.57 -7.29
CA ALA A 184 6.14 15.13 -6.42
C ALA A 184 7.41 16.00 -6.55
N ALA A 185 7.67 16.54 -7.75
CA ALA A 185 8.84 17.39 -8.00
C ALA A 185 8.65 18.85 -7.56
N LEU A 186 7.43 19.36 -7.59
CA LEU A 186 7.09 20.74 -7.26
C LEU A 186 6.67 20.92 -5.81
N GLY A 187 6.25 19.83 -5.16
CA GLY A 187 5.74 19.86 -3.79
C GLY A 187 6.77 20.38 -2.78
N PRO A 188 6.30 21.02 -1.71
CA PRO A 188 7.16 21.45 -0.61
C PRO A 188 7.73 20.26 0.17
N ILE A 189 8.53 20.52 1.19
CA ILE A 189 9.06 19.47 2.06
C ILE A 189 7.92 18.87 2.89
N SER A 190 7.83 17.54 2.91
CA SER A 190 6.85 16.81 3.73
C SER A 190 7.08 17.07 5.22
N PRO A 191 6.03 17.23 6.01
CA PRO A 191 6.13 17.27 7.46
C PRO A 191 6.45 15.89 8.01
N THR A 192 6.65 15.80 9.33
CA THR A 192 6.63 14.52 10.05
C THR A 192 5.49 14.50 11.05
N LEU A 193 5.05 13.30 11.44
CA LEU A 193 4.15 13.15 12.58
C LEU A 193 4.98 12.93 13.83
N GLU A 194 4.86 13.83 14.81
CA GLU A 194 5.54 13.72 16.08
C GLU A 194 4.88 12.65 16.96
N SER A 195 3.54 12.65 17.03
CA SER A 195 2.78 11.67 17.79
C SER A 195 1.38 11.42 17.24
N LEU A 196 0.85 10.25 17.56
CA LEU A 196 -0.57 9.92 17.53
C LEU A 196 -0.97 9.47 18.92
N GLU A 197 -2.05 10.04 19.45
CA GLU A 197 -2.57 9.67 20.76
C GLU A 197 -4.07 9.43 20.69
N ALA A 198 -4.53 8.28 21.18
CA ALA A 198 -5.94 8.04 21.38
C ALA A 198 -6.46 8.96 22.49
N VAL A 199 -7.43 9.80 22.16
CA VAL A 199 -8.06 10.74 23.09
C VAL A 199 -9.56 10.48 23.20
N PRO A 200 -10.25 10.98 24.23
CA PRO A 200 -11.70 10.87 24.28
C PRO A 200 -12.35 11.51 23.04
N GLY A 201 -12.97 10.67 22.21
CA GLY A 201 -13.66 11.11 21.00
C GLY A 201 -12.88 10.98 19.69
N GLY A 202 -11.62 10.51 19.71
CA GLY A 202 -10.87 10.34 18.49
C GLY A 202 -9.39 10.04 18.64
N ILE A 203 -8.61 10.43 17.66
CA ILE A 203 -7.14 10.39 17.64
C ILE A 203 -6.61 11.81 17.53
N GLU A 204 -5.76 12.22 18.45
CA GLU A 204 -5.01 13.46 18.37
C GLU A 204 -3.73 13.23 17.58
N VAL A 205 -3.49 14.06 16.59
CA VAL A 205 -2.34 14.05 15.69
C VAL A 205 -1.50 15.28 15.96
N THR A 206 -0.20 15.12 16.21
CA THR A 206 0.75 16.23 16.28
C THR A 206 1.66 16.21 15.05
N ILE A 207 1.64 17.32 14.31
CA ILE A 207 2.43 17.54 13.09
C ILE A 207 3.67 18.36 13.43
N ASP A 208 4.85 17.84 13.10
CA ASP A 208 6.10 18.57 13.13
C ASP A 208 6.42 19.08 11.72
N ASP A 209 6.36 20.40 11.57
CA ASP A 209 6.71 21.12 10.35
C ASP A 209 7.74 22.21 10.69
N PRO A 210 9.03 21.94 10.48
CA PRO A 210 10.10 22.89 10.76
C PRO A 210 10.12 24.11 9.82
N ASN A 211 9.44 24.02 8.66
CA ASN A 211 9.38 25.12 7.68
C ASN A 211 8.18 26.03 7.88
N ASP A 212 7.24 25.64 8.75
CA ASP A 212 6.07 26.41 9.14
C ASP A 212 5.17 26.85 7.98
N TYR A 213 4.87 25.90 7.09
CA TYR A 213 3.98 26.16 5.93
C TYR A 213 2.56 26.58 6.37
N GLY A 214 2.10 26.10 7.54
CA GLY A 214 0.86 26.58 8.15
C GLY A 214 -0.43 26.04 7.52
N LEU A 215 -0.35 25.22 6.48
CA LEU A 215 -1.48 24.51 5.87
C LEU A 215 -1.09 23.05 5.67
N TYR A 216 -1.94 22.15 6.17
CA TYR A 216 -1.66 20.72 6.19
C TYR A 216 -2.84 19.94 5.63
N ARG A 217 -2.54 18.79 5.05
CA ARG A 217 -3.51 17.77 4.71
C ARG A 217 -3.24 16.53 5.55
N ILE A 218 -4.27 15.98 6.15
CA ILE A 218 -4.21 14.75 6.92
C ILE A 218 -4.89 13.65 6.12
N GLY A 219 -4.13 12.63 5.76
CA GLY A 219 -4.61 11.41 5.13
C GLY A 219 -4.89 10.35 6.19
N LEU A 220 -6.12 9.86 6.22
CA LEU A 220 -6.60 8.80 7.09
C LEU A 220 -6.99 7.59 6.26
N ARG A 221 -6.58 6.41 6.68
CA ARG A 221 -7.05 5.15 6.11
C ARG A 221 -7.13 4.05 7.17
N SER A 222 -8.01 3.11 6.93
CA SER A 222 -8.06 1.82 7.62
C SER A 222 -7.22 0.77 6.88
N PHE A 223 -7.70 -0.46 6.74
CA PHE A 223 -6.98 -1.54 6.06
C PHE A 223 -7.05 -1.52 4.51
N THR A 224 -7.41 -0.42 3.90
CA THR A 224 -7.44 -0.28 2.44
C THR A 224 -6.09 0.19 1.89
N ASN A 225 -5.85 -0.03 0.60
CA ASN A 225 -4.68 0.54 -0.08
C ASN A 225 -4.85 2.05 -0.32
N ASP A 226 -6.08 2.55 -0.35
CA ASP A 226 -6.42 3.95 -0.58
C ASP A 226 -6.62 4.72 0.72
N PHE A 227 -6.60 6.05 0.66
CA PHE A 227 -7.13 6.88 1.74
C PHE A 227 -8.65 6.69 1.86
N ASP A 228 -9.13 6.52 3.08
CA ASP A 228 -10.57 6.57 3.37
C ASP A 228 -11.07 8.01 3.31
N THR A 229 -10.24 8.94 3.78
CA THR A 229 -10.49 10.39 3.71
C THR A 229 -9.19 11.18 3.75
N VAL A 230 -9.21 12.35 3.12
CA VAL A 230 -8.16 13.37 3.24
C VAL A 230 -8.84 14.69 3.54
N PHE A 231 -8.37 15.41 4.54
CA PHE A 231 -8.93 16.71 4.91
C PHE A 231 -7.82 17.71 5.23
N THR A 232 -8.18 18.99 5.19
CA THR A 232 -7.25 20.11 5.35
C THR A 232 -7.40 20.72 6.73
N THR A 233 -6.28 21.08 7.36
CA THR A 233 -6.23 21.82 8.63
C THR A 233 -5.10 22.85 8.62
N THR A 234 -5.24 23.87 9.44
CA THR A 234 -4.16 24.82 9.77
C THR A 234 -3.53 24.57 11.15
N ASN A 235 -4.03 23.57 11.84
CA ASN A 235 -3.57 23.23 13.18
C ASN A 235 -2.42 22.22 13.11
N LYS A 236 -1.33 22.45 13.85
CA LYS A 236 -0.29 21.44 14.06
C LYS A 236 -0.70 20.32 15.01
N VAL A 237 -1.70 20.58 15.84
CA VAL A 237 -2.34 19.57 16.67
C VAL A 237 -3.81 19.49 16.27
N GLU A 238 -4.25 18.32 15.80
CA GLU A 238 -5.60 18.13 15.28
C GLU A 238 -6.21 16.86 15.87
N THR A 239 -7.51 16.93 16.23
CA THR A 239 -8.25 15.76 16.72
C THR A 239 -9.17 15.24 15.63
N ILE A 240 -8.92 14.02 15.19
CA ILE A 240 -9.76 13.30 14.21
C ILE A 240 -10.86 12.60 14.99
N SER A 241 -12.10 13.02 14.78
CA SER A 241 -13.29 12.46 15.43
C SER A 241 -14.07 11.52 14.52
N ASP A 242 -15.16 10.97 15.06
CA ASP A 242 -16.11 10.12 14.32
C ASP A 242 -15.49 8.83 13.76
N LEU A 243 -14.47 8.33 14.42
CA LEU A 243 -13.77 7.11 14.05
C LEU A 243 -14.45 5.86 14.63
N ASN A 244 -14.38 4.75 13.90
CA ASN A 244 -14.98 3.49 14.32
C ASN A 244 -14.16 2.83 15.43
N LEU A 245 -14.80 2.49 16.54
CA LEU A 245 -14.17 1.73 17.61
C LEU A 245 -13.69 0.36 17.12
N GLY A 246 -12.50 -0.04 17.57
CA GLY A 246 -11.90 -1.32 17.19
C GLY A 246 -11.27 -1.33 15.79
N THR A 247 -11.12 -0.18 15.15
CA THR A 247 -10.45 -0.05 13.86
C THR A 247 -9.06 0.55 14.05
N LEU A 248 -8.04 -0.10 13.46
CA LEU A 248 -6.71 0.46 13.34
C LEU A 248 -6.70 1.47 12.19
N TYR A 249 -6.30 2.69 12.50
CA TYR A 249 -6.13 3.75 11.51
C TYR A 249 -4.67 4.05 11.27
N TYR A 250 -4.33 4.27 10.01
CA TYR A 250 -3.05 4.78 9.57
C TYR A 250 -3.22 6.23 9.17
N ILE A 251 -2.37 7.07 9.69
CA ILE A 251 -2.46 8.52 9.52
C ILE A 251 -1.12 9.03 8.99
N SER A 252 -1.19 9.91 8.01
CA SER A 252 -0.04 10.64 7.46
C SER A 252 -0.44 12.09 7.21
N ALA A 253 0.54 12.95 7.08
CA ALA A 253 0.30 14.37 6.80
C ALA A 253 1.14 14.84 5.62
N ALA A 254 0.62 15.83 4.90
CA ALA A 254 1.32 16.60 3.88
C ALA A 254 1.23 18.09 4.21
N THR A 255 2.21 18.86 3.77
CA THR A 255 2.18 20.33 3.77
C THR A 255 1.63 20.83 2.45
N VAL A 256 1.04 22.02 2.45
CA VAL A 256 0.61 22.72 1.25
C VAL A 256 1.28 24.08 1.21
N ASP A 257 1.92 24.41 0.10
CA ASP A 257 2.59 25.70 -0.06
C ASP A 257 1.61 26.85 -0.41
N ASP A 258 2.13 28.08 -0.49
CA ASP A 258 1.35 29.27 -0.84
C ASP A 258 0.73 29.23 -2.25
N ASN A 259 1.22 28.36 -3.13
CA ASN A 259 0.67 28.14 -4.46
C ASN A 259 -0.41 27.05 -4.48
N GLY A 260 -0.66 26.42 -3.36
CA GLY A 260 -1.60 25.29 -3.23
C GLY A 260 -1.04 23.96 -3.68
N ILE A 261 0.30 23.82 -3.79
CA ILE A 261 0.94 22.57 -4.17
C ILE A 261 1.22 21.74 -2.92
N GLU A 262 0.80 20.47 -2.97
CA GLU A 262 0.90 19.52 -1.86
C GLU A 262 2.26 18.79 -1.89
N SER A 263 2.85 18.57 -0.71
CA SER A 263 4.01 17.70 -0.56
C SER A 263 3.63 16.22 -0.68
N LEU A 264 4.62 15.36 -0.81
CA LEU A 264 4.42 13.93 -0.48
C LEU A 264 3.94 13.81 0.98
N PHE A 265 3.14 12.78 1.24
CA PHE A 265 2.72 12.49 2.62
C PHE A 265 3.90 11.94 3.44
N SER A 266 3.93 12.29 4.71
CA SER A 266 4.85 11.74 5.70
C SER A 266 4.76 10.22 5.79
N ASN A 267 5.71 9.60 6.47
CA ASN A 267 5.53 8.23 6.92
C ASN A 267 4.26 8.12 7.78
N GLU A 268 3.53 7.04 7.58
CA GLU A 268 2.32 6.77 8.36
C GLU A 268 2.70 6.36 9.79
N LEU A 269 1.97 6.91 10.74
CA LEU A 269 1.82 6.33 12.07
C LEU A 269 0.48 5.60 12.15
N ALA A 270 0.39 4.63 13.04
CA ALA A 270 -0.82 3.84 13.20
C ALA A 270 -1.28 3.88 14.67
N GLU A 271 -2.57 4.14 14.85
CA GLU A 271 -3.21 4.13 16.16
C GLU A 271 -4.56 3.42 16.06
N ASP A 272 -4.89 2.63 17.07
CA ASP A 272 -6.20 2.01 17.18
C ASP A 272 -7.07 2.75 18.19
N ILE A 273 -8.36 2.89 17.90
CA ILE A 273 -9.34 3.42 18.84
C ILE A 273 -9.90 2.27 19.69
N LEU A 274 -9.04 1.36 20.10
CA LEU A 274 -9.42 0.32 20.99
C LEU A 274 -9.60 0.91 22.38
N ASN A 275 -10.85 1.19 22.74
CA ASN A 275 -11.22 1.41 24.14
C ASN A 275 -10.38 2.45 24.90
N SER A 276 -10.05 3.58 24.29
CA SER A 276 -9.46 4.69 25.05
C SER A 276 -10.26 5.05 26.31
N MET A 277 -11.55 4.67 26.35
CA MET A 277 -12.37 4.80 27.55
C MET A 277 -12.13 3.70 28.61
N THR A 278 -11.61 2.52 28.21
CA THR A 278 -11.31 1.43 29.16
C THR A 278 -9.87 1.48 29.65
N ASN A 279 -8.91 1.87 28.83
CA ASN A 279 -7.51 1.96 29.22
C ASN A 279 -7.21 3.10 30.22
N LEU A 280 -7.97 4.19 30.19
CA LEU A 280 -7.84 5.28 31.16
C LEU A 280 -8.38 4.93 32.57
N GLN A 281 -9.09 3.81 32.71
CA GLN A 281 -9.68 3.38 34.00
C GLN A 281 -9.18 2.03 34.49
N ASP A 282 -8.39 1.29 33.71
CA ASP A 282 -7.88 -0.01 34.17
C ASP A 282 -6.53 0.16 34.90
N PRO A 283 -6.49 -0.08 36.20
CA PRO A 283 -5.26 0.03 36.98
C PRO A 283 -4.24 -1.08 36.67
N ARG A 284 -4.60 -2.03 35.81
CA ARG A 284 -3.72 -3.12 35.40
C ARG A 284 -2.75 -2.60 34.34
N LYS A 285 -1.54 -2.36 34.71
CA LYS A 285 -0.47 -1.92 33.82
C LYS A 285 -0.05 -3.08 32.90
N MET A 286 -0.83 -3.33 31.85
CA MET A 286 -0.53 -4.35 30.83
C MET A 286 -0.97 -3.88 29.45
N GLN A 287 -0.37 -4.47 28.41
CA GLN A 287 -0.60 -4.11 27.02
C GLN A 287 -0.64 -5.38 26.16
N LEU A 288 -1.68 -5.52 25.33
CA LEU A 288 -1.69 -6.49 24.25
C LEU A 288 -0.83 -5.92 23.11
N LEU A 289 0.14 -6.70 22.63
CA LEU A 289 1.07 -6.25 21.58
C LEU A 289 0.59 -6.70 20.21
N GLN A 290 1.05 -5.99 19.17
CA GLN A 290 0.83 -6.44 17.79
C GLN A 290 1.50 -7.79 17.58
N ASN A 291 0.78 -8.72 16.93
CA ASN A 291 1.32 -10.03 16.58
C ASN A 291 2.55 -9.92 15.68
N ARG A 292 3.46 -10.89 15.77
CA ARG A 292 4.69 -10.95 14.96
C ARG A 292 4.97 -12.37 14.47
N PRO A 293 5.19 -12.53 13.15
CA PRO A 293 5.07 -11.53 12.08
C PRO A 293 3.61 -11.09 11.85
N ASN A 294 3.43 -9.92 11.20
CA ASN A 294 2.16 -9.45 10.67
C ASN A 294 2.45 -8.60 9.42
N PRO A 295 2.06 -9.01 8.20
CA PRO A 295 1.33 -10.26 7.89
C PRO A 295 2.09 -11.54 8.29
N PHE A 296 1.38 -12.65 8.40
CA PHE A 296 1.93 -13.96 8.66
C PHE A 296 1.38 -15.00 7.67
N ASP A 297 2.14 -16.06 7.41
CA ASP A 297 1.83 -17.11 6.43
C ASP A 297 1.44 -18.46 7.05
N ASP A 298 1.99 -18.83 8.19
CA ASP A 298 1.72 -20.10 8.88
C ASP A 298 1.37 -19.85 10.35
N GLN A 299 2.27 -19.16 11.06
CA GLN A 299 2.13 -18.91 12.49
C GLN A 299 2.55 -17.50 12.87
N THR A 300 2.00 -17.02 13.97
CA THR A 300 2.35 -15.72 14.53
C THR A 300 2.33 -15.75 16.05
N SER A 301 3.23 -14.98 16.68
CA SER A 301 3.23 -14.80 18.14
C SER A 301 2.36 -13.61 18.51
N ILE A 302 1.49 -13.81 19.49
CA ILE A 302 0.66 -12.79 20.12
C ILE A 302 1.23 -12.52 21.50
N GLY A 303 1.77 -11.30 21.71
CA GLY A 303 2.42 -10.90 22.95
C GLY A 303 1.51 -10.10 23.87
N VAL A 304 1.71 -10.29 25.17
CA VAL A 304 1.12 -9.46 26.22
C VAL A 304 2.23 -8.98 27.16
N TRP A 305 2.42 -7.68 27.23
CA TRP A 305 3.33 -7.08 28.20
C TRP A 305 2.59 -6.75 29.51
N VAL A 306 3.19 -7.10 30.65
CA VAL A 306 2.65 -6.83 31.99
C VAL A 306 3.68 -6.06 32.80
N ASP A 307 3.37 -4.82 33.18
CA ASP A 307 4.27 -3.97 33.95
C ASP A 307 4.35 -4.40 35.40
N GLU A 308 3.19 -4.68 36.04
CA GLU A 308 3.09 -5.07 37.43
C GLU A 308 2.13 -6.26 37.57
N PRO A 309 2.48 -7.27 38.38
CA PRO A 309 1.58 -8.38 38.70
C PRO A 309 0.26 -7.91 39.28
N PHE A 310 -0.83 -8.52 38.88
CA PHE A 310 -2.17 -8.28 39.44
C PHE A 310 -2.94 -9.60 39.64
N SER A 311 -4.03 -9.57 40.39
CA SER A 311 -4.85 -10.75 40.64
C SER A 311 -5.91 -10.89 39.55
N TYR A 312 -6.02 -12.07 39.00
CA TYR A 312 -7.08 -12.47 38.05
C TYR A 312 -7.40 -13.96 38.25
N GLN A 313 -8.55 -14.40 37.76
CA GLN A 313 -8.97 -15.81 37.82
C GLN A 313 -8.67 -16.53 36.49
N THR A 314 -8.95 -15.87 35.39
CA THR A 314 -8.73 -16.41 34.04
C THR A 314 -8.16 -15.34 33.10
N ALA A 315 -7.22 -15.75 32.25
CA ALA A 315 -6.78 -14.94 31.13
C ALA A 315 -6.64 -15.83 29.89
N GLU A 316 -7.09 -15.34 28.74
CA GLU A 316 -7.09 -16.09 27.51
C GLU A 316 -6.93 -15.19 26.27
N ILE A 317 -6.27 -15.72 25.25
CA ILE A 317 -6.25 -15.15 23.91
C ILE A 317 -7.32 -15.86 23.09
N ARG A 318 -8.18 -15.08 22.43
CA ARG A 318 -9.14 -15.58 21.43
C ARG A 318 -8.85 -14.96 20.08
N VAL A 319 -9.00 -15.78 19.02
CA VAL A 319 -8.93 -15.30 17.63
C VAL A 319 -10.29 -15.52 16.98
N SER A 320 -10.72 -14.54 16.19
CA SER A 320 -11.96 -14.60 15.40
C SER A 320 -11.71 -14.21 13.95
N ASP A 321 -12.55 -14.72 13.07
CA ASP A 321 -12.61 -14.30 11.66
C ASP A 321 -13.25 -12.90 11.52
N ALA A 322 -13.27 -12.37 10.30
CA ALA A 322 -13.86 -11.06 10.00
C ALA A 322 -15.39 -11.00 10.25
N LYS A 323 -16.05 -12.13 10.46
CA LYS A 323 -17.49 -12.20 10.80
C LYS A 323 -17.72 -12.27 12.30
N GLY A 324 -16.64 -12.32 13.11
CA GLY A 324 -16.69 -12.44 14.55
C GLY A 324 -16.81 -13.89 15.06
N SER A 325 -16.70 -14.90 14.18
CA SER A 325 -16.71 -16.31 14.61
C SER A 325 -15.40 -16.66 15.28
N GLN A 326 -15.43 -17.14 16.52
CA GLN A 326 -14.22 -17.56 17.22
C GLN A 326 -13.64 -18.81 16.57
N ILE A 327 -12.35 -18.73 16.17
CA ILE A 327 -11.61 -19.80 15.48
C ILE A 327 -10.47 -20.39 16.33
N PHE A 328 -10.04 -19.66 17.38
CA PHE A 328 -9.00 -20.12 18.29
C PHE A 328 -9.24 -19.56 19.68
N ARG A 329 -8.79 -20.32 20.70
CA ARG A 329 -8.79 -19.92 22.09
C ARG A 329 -7.66 -20.64 22.82
N GLN A 330 -6.90 -19.88 23.61
CA GLN A 330 -5.84 -20.44 24.45
C GLN A 330 -5.73 -19.64 25.76
N ASP A 331 -5.66 -20.37 26.89
CA ASP A 331 -5.36 -19.76 28.18
C ASP A 331 -3.91 -19.25 28.23
N ILE A 332 -3.70 -18.11 28.87
CA ILE A 332 -2.39 -17.49 29.04
C ILE A 332 -2.16 -17.13 30.51
N SER A 333 -0.96 -17.34 31.02
CA SER A 333 -0.54 -16.87 32.34
C SER A 333 0.09 -15.50 32.21
N LEU A 334 -0.44 -14.50 32.92
CA LEU A 334 0.03 -13.12 32.88
C LEU A 334 1.05 -12.88 33.98
N LEU A 335 2.32 -13.10 33.67
CA LEU A 335 3.46 -12.83 34.55
C LEU A 335 4.07 -11.47 34.22
N LYS A 336 4.78 -10.86 35.14
CA LYS A 336 5.52 -9.61 34.88
C LYS A 336 6.47 -9.78 33.69
N GLY A 337 6.45 -8.83 32.76
CA GLY A 337 7.21 -8.85 31.52
C GLY A 337 6.41 -9.40 30.34
N MET A 338 7.13 -9.98 29.37
CA MET A 338 6.55 -10.51 28.15
C MET A 338 5.92 -11.88 28.39
N ASN A 339 4.69 -12.04 27.92
CA ASN A 339 3.97 -13.31 27.84
C ASN A 339 3.53 -13.52 26.40
N GLU A 340 3.60 -14.74 25.87
CA GLU A 340 3.36 -15.03 24.47
C GLU A 340 2.45 -16.24 24.27
N VAL A 341 1.60 -16.17 23.25
CA VAL A 341 0.81 -17.27 22.72
C VAL A 341 1.11 -17.39 21.24
N TRP A 342 1.41 -18.61 20.80
CA TRP A 342 1.60 -18.90 19.38
C TRP A 342 0.27 -19.31 18.78
N TYR A 343 -0.15 -18.57 17.73
CA TYR A 343 -1.29 -18.92 16.90
C TYR A 343 -0.78 -19.51 15.60
N GLN A 344 -1.19 -20.75 15.31
CA GLN A 344 -0.95 -21.42 14.04
C GLN A 344 -2.24 -21.43 13.23
N HIS A 345 -2.16 -20.89 12.01
CA HIS A 345 -3.32 -20.82 11.14
C HIS A 345 -3.57 -22.14 10.43
N GLN A 346 -4.83 -22.53 10.30
CA GLN A 346 -5.21 -23.76 9.61
C GLN A 346 -5.55 -23.41 8.15
N HIS A 347 -4.58 -23.55 7.27
CA HIS A 347 -4.65 -23.18 5.85
C HIS A 347 -5.85 -23.79 5.07
N HIS A 348 -6.38 -24.92 5.53
CA HIS A 348 -7.49 -25.60 4.84
C HIS A 348 -8.87 -25.01 5.17
N ASP A 349 -9.00 -24.27 6.26
CA ASP A 349 -10.29 -23.86 6.78
C ASP A 349 -10.60 -22.38 6.51
N TYR A 350 -9.58 -21.54 6.26
CA TYR A 350 -9.75 -20.12 6.13
C TYR A 350 -8.88 -19.55 5.01
N ALA A 351 -9.49 -18.69 4.18
CA ALA A 351 -8.80 -17.94 3.14
C ALA A 351 -7.91 -16.83 3.73
N GLU A 352 -6.99 -16.30 2.91
CA GLU A 352 -6.28 -15.07 3.20
C GLU A 352 -7.23 -13.95 3.61
N GLY A 353 -6.78 -13.14 4.57
CA GLY A 353 -7.62 -12.06 5.06
C GLY A 353 -7.25 -11.53 6.43
N ILE A 354 -8.19 -10.74 6.96
CA ILE A 354 -8.05 -10.12 8.27
C ILE A 354 -8.71 -11.00 9.32
N PHE A 355 -7.99 -11.22 10.39
CA PHE A 355 -8.45 -11.87 11.61
C PHE A 355 -8.27 -10.92 12.78
N TYR A 356 -9.02 -11.13 13.85
CA TYR A 356 -8.93 -10.33 15.06
C TYR A 356 -8.55 -11.23 16.22
N TYR A 357 -7.66 -10.77 17.07
CA TYR A 357 -7.36 -11.44 18.33
C TYR A 357 -7.57 -10.50 19.51
N GLY A 358 -7.95 -11.04 20.64
CA GLY A 358 -8.18 -10.27 21.86
C GLY A 358 -7.67 -10.99 23.09
N LEU A 359 -7.25 -10.19 24.08
CA LEU A 359 -6.95 -10.63 25.44
C LEU A 359 -8.22 -10.51 26.29
N TRP A 360 -8.65 -11.61 26.86
CA TRP A 360 -9.78 -11.66 27.78
C TRP A 360 -9.28 -11.94 29.18
N VAL A 361 -9.70 -11.15 30.16
CA VAL A 361 -9.33 -11.32 31.57
C VAL A 361 -10.60 -11.36 32.39
N ASP A 362 -10.76 -12.43 33.18
CA ASP A 362 -11.96 -12.70 33.99
C ASP A 362 -13.26 -12.62 33.16
N GLY A 363 -13.20 -13.15 31.93
CA GLY A 363 -14.33 -13.18 31.01
C GLY A 363 -14.68 -11.85 30.35
N LYS A 364 -13.90 -10.80 30.55
CA LYS A 364 -14.08 -9.49 29.90
C LYS A 364 -12.95 -9.26 28.90
N LEU A 365 -13.30 -8.71 27.74
CA LEU A 365 -12.32 -8.26 26.77
C LEU A 365 -11.52 -7.10 27.39
N PHE A 366 -10.21 -7.29 27.48
CA PHE A 366 -9.28 -6.25 27.91
C PHE A 366 -8.83 -5.39 26.75
N ASP A 367 -8.40 -6.03 25.65
CA ASP A 367 -7.88 -5.37 24.45
C ASP A 367 -7.99 -6.32 23.25
N SER A 368 -8.06 -5.77 22.03
CA SER A 368 -8.09 -6.58 20.78
C SER A 368 -7.32 -5.89 19.66
N LYS A 369 -6.80 -6.69 18.71
CA LYS A 369 -6.04 -6.19 17.56
C LYS A 369 -6.37 -7.00 16.31
N GLY A 370 -6.16 -6.34 15.16
CA GLY A 370 -6.21 -7.00 13.86
C GLY A 370 -4.88 -7.66 13.49
N MET A 371 -4.95 -8.76 12.76
CA MET A 371 -3.81 -9.44 12.14
C MET A 371 -4.15 -9.85 10.72
N VAL A 372 -3.14 -9.88 9.85
CA VAL A 372 -3.29 -10.21 8.44
C VAL A 372 -2.65 -11.57 8.18
N TYR A 373 -3.45 -12.49 7.67
CA TYR A 373 -3.00 -13.76 7.12
C TYR A 373 -2.85 -13.62 5.60
N ALA A 374 -1.66 -13.88 5.10
CA ALA A 374 -1.31 -13.83 3.67
C ALA A 374 -0.13 -14.77 3.38
N TYR A 375 -0.18 -15.54 2.30
CA TYR A 375 0.89 -16.46 1.85
C TYR A 375 1.23 -16.24 0.38
#